data_ec9ce1addd0ed541a9f7ad0eb168c9ce
#
_entry.id   ec9ce1addd0ed541a9f7ad0eb168c9ce
#
_cell.length_a   1.000
_cell.length_b   1.000
_cell.length_c   1.000
_cell.angle_alpha   90.00
_cell.angle_beta   90.00
_cell.angle_gamma   90.00
#
_symmetry.space_group_name_H-M   'P 1'
#
loop_
_entity.id
_entity.type
_entity.pdbx_description
1 polymer ?
#
loop_
_entity_poly.entity_id
_entity_poly.type
_entity_poly.pdbx_seq_one_letter_code
_entity_poly.pdbx_strand_id
1 'polypeptide(L)'
;LFAVLGGDAVQDEDGNWIQPEERIEMISKCREETNGKGTQINIAGGTFHVFSSLVQLPKGAPRVEVGTNVFVADDEAGGSVRVKGTALKFDAGQLHSRLWL
;
A
#
# COMPACT_ATOMS: atom_id res chain seq x y z
N LEU A 1 6.56 0.01 -6.22
CA LEU A 1 5.45 -0.27 -5.31
C LEU A 1 4.50 -1.28 -5.92
N PHE A 2 4.13 -2.27 -5.15
CA PHE A 2 3.18 -3.31 -5.53
C PHE A 2 2.03 -3.35 -4.54
N ALA A 3 0.83 -3.60 -5.03
CA ALA A 3 -0.33 -3.83 -4.20
C ALA A 3 -0.74 -5.30 -4.27
N VAL A 4 -1.14 -5.84 -3.12
CA VAL A 4 -1.76 -7.17 -3.05
C VAL A 4 -3.25 -6.98 -3.08
N LEU A 5 -3.87 -7.36 -4.18
CA LEU A 5 -5.30 -7.24 -4.40
C LEU A 5 -5.94 -8.62 -4.22
N GLY A 6 -6.78 -8.72 -3.22
CA GLY A 6 -7.60 -9.90 -2.99
C GLY A 6 -9.02 -9.46 -2.74
N GLY A 7 -9.98 -10.22 -3.23
CA GLY A 7 -11.37 -9.96 -2.92
C GLY A 7 -11.74 -10.54 -1.55
N ASP A 8 -12.80 -9.99 -0.96
CA ASP A 8 -13.42 -10.60 0.20
C ASP A 8 -14.02 -11.97 -0.17
N ALA A 9 -14.08 -12.87 0.78
CA ALA A 9 -14.75 -14.14 0.58
C ALA A 9 -16.21 -13.90 0.21
N VAL A 10 -16.67 -14.53 -0.88
CA VAL A 10 -18.06 -14.45 -1.33
C VAL A 10 -18.69 -15.82 -1.26
N GLN A 11 -19.98 -15.85 -0.95
CA GLN A 11 -20.76 -17.07 -0.92
C GLN A 11 -21.32 -17.35 -2.32
N ASP A 12 -21.15 -18.60 -2.81
CA ASP A 12 -21.70 -19.00 -4.08
C ASP A 12 -23.20 -19.36 -3.97
N GLU A 13 -23.81 -19.78 -5.09
CA GLU A 13 -25.22 -20.14 -5.14
C GLU A 13 -25.58 -21.37 -4.28
N ASP A 14 -24.61 -22.24 -4.02
CA ASP A 14 -24.77 -23.44 -3.20
C ASP A 14 -24.49 -23.19 -1.71
N GLY A 15 -24.15 -21.96 -1.34
CA GLY A 15 -23.85 -21.57 0.02
C GLY A 15 -22.40 -21.81 0.44
N ASN A 16 -21.52 -22.18 -0.48
CA ASN A 16 -20.09 -22.35 -0.20
C ASN A 16 -19.35 -21.03 -0.28
N TRP A 17 -18.39 -20.86 0.61
CA TRP A 17 -17.52 -19.68 0.59
C TRP A 17 -16.43 -19.84 -0.45
N ILE A 18 -16.34 -18.89 -1.37
CA ILE A 18 -15.30 -18.81 -2.37
C ILE A 18 -14.37 -17.67 -1.99
N GLN A 19 -13.06 -17.95 -1.88
CA GLN A 19 -12.05 -16.92 -1.75
C GLN A 19 -11.46 -16.62 -3.12
N PRO A 20 -11.62 -15.37 -3.62
CA PRO A 20 -10.93 -14.95 -4.84
C PRO A 20 -9.43 -15.06 -4.67
N GLU A 21 -8.74 -15.44 -5.73
CA GLU A 21 -7.29 -15.49 -5.72
C GLU A 21 -6.71 -14.09 -5.46
N GLU A 22 -5.72 -14.02 -4.56
CA GLU A 22 -4.93 -12.81 -4.39
C GLU A 22 -4.10 -12.59 -5.65
N ARG A 23 -4.06 -11.34 -6.10
CA ARG A 23 -3.19 -10.94 -7.20
C ARG A 23 -2.29 -9.81 -6.77
N ILE A 24 -1.11 -9.77 -7.36
CA ILE A 24 -0.13 -8.73 -7.12
C ILE A 24 -0.08 -7.85 -8.36
N GLU A 25 -0.24 -6.56 -8.15
CA GLU A 25 -0.23 -5.57 -9.22
C GLU A 25 0.84 -4.53 -8.96
N MET A 26 1.69 -4.28 -9.96
CA MET A 26 2.64 -3.18 -9.89
C MET A 26 1.91 -1.85 -10.02
N ILE A 27 2.09 -0.97 -9.04
CA ILE A 27 1.45 0.34 -9.02
C ILE A 27 2.33 1.39 -9.71
N SER A 28 3.59 1.50 -9.28
CA SER A 28 4.49 2.55 -9.78
C SER A 28 5.92 2.31 -9.32
N LYS A 29 6.85 2.96 -9.99
CA LYS A 29 8.18 3.20 -9.43
C LYS A 29 8.05 4.08 -8.20
N CYS A 30 8.96 3.93 -7.25
CA CYS A 30 8.88 4.66 -6.00
C CYS A 30 10.26 4.79 -5.34
N ARG A 31 10.30 5.66 -4.35
CA ARG A 31 11.42 5.78 -3.40
C ARG A 31 10.88 5.57 -1.99
N GLU A 32 11.47 4.63 -1.26
CA GLU A 32 11.07 4.32 0.10
C GLU A 32 12.03 4.99 1.10
N GLU A 33 11.45 5.57 2.15
CA GLU A 33 12.19 6.16 3.28
C GLU A 33 11.68 5.55 4.58
N THR A 34 12.54 4.80 5.26
CA THR A 34 12.19 4.19 6.54
C THR A 34 12.06 5.25 7.62
N ASN A 35 10.99 5.14 8.43
CA ASN A 35 10.76 6.03 9.56
C ASN A 35 11.58 5.58 10.78
N GLY A 36 12.86 5.97 10.81
CA GLY A 36 13.75 5.64 11.90
C GLY A 36 13.55 6.49 13.19
N LYS A 37 12.74 7.54 13.12
CA LYS A 37 12.55 8.50 14.23
C LYS A 37 11.25 8.31 15.00
N GLY A 38 10.39 7.40 14.58
CA GLY A 38 9.10 7.20 15.21
C GLY A 38 8.10 8.35 14.98
N THR A 39 8.26 9.08 13.88
CA THR A 39 7.35 10.18 13.52
C THR A 39 5.93 9.66 13.35
N GLN A 40 4.96 10.43 13.84
CA GLN A 40 3.54 10.10 13.75
C GLN A 40 2.87 10.86 12.62
N ILE A 41 1.85 10.24 12.03
CA ILE A 41 0.95 10.89 11.08
C ILE A 41 -0.47 10.87 11.60
N ASN A 42 -1.25 11.86 11.18
CA ASN A 42 -2.68 11.90 11.44
C ASN A 42 -3.41 11.13 10.33
N ILE A 43 -4.13 10.08 10.71
CA ILE A 43 -4.96 9.30 9.78
C ILE A 43 -6.44 9.66 9.97
N ALA A 44 -7.30 9.09 9.12
CA ALA A 44 -8.74 9.32 9.17
C ALA A 44 -9.30 9.11 10.60
N GLY A 45 -10.15 10.02 11.06
CA GLY A 45 -10.71 9.99 12.41
C GLY A 45 -9.90 10.74 13.48
N GLY A 46 -8.83 11.45 13.09
CA GLY A 46 -8.01 12.24 14.01
C GLY A 46 -7.07 11.44 14.87
N THR A 47 -6.86 10.17 14.55
CA THR A 47 -5.94 9.28 15.27
C THR A 47 -4.52 9.45 14.73
N PHE A 48 -3.53 9.45 15.62
CA PHE A 48 -2.13 9.49 15.24
C PHE A 48 -1.53 8.10 15.29
N HIS A 49 -0.77 7.76 14.24
CA HIS A 49 -0.05 6.48 14.15
C HIS A 49 1.41 6.71 13.80
N VAL A 50 2.27 5.89 14.37
CA VAL A 50 3.66 5.79 13.93
C VAL A 50 3.68 4.95 12.66
N PHE A 51 4.13 5.53 11.54
CA PHE A 51 4.26 4.80 10.29
C PHE A 51 5.64 4.13 10.20
N SER A 52 5.73 3.02 9.46
CA SER A 52 6.98 2.30 9.26
C SER A 52 7.83 2.91 8.15
N SER A 53 7.22 3.31 7.07
CA SER A 53 7.90 3.85 5.90
C SER A 53 7.05 4.88 5.18
N LEU A 54 7.71 5.87 4.60
CA LEU A 54 7.15 6.81 3.65
C LEU A 54 7.60 6.40 2.25
N VAL A 55 6.65 6.17 1.36
CA VAL A 55 6.91 5.85 -0.04
C VAL A 55 6.60 7.08 -0.89
N GLN A 56 7.61 7.58 -1.61
CA GLN A 56 7.44 8.68 -2.55
C GLN A 56 7.21 8.12 -3.95
N LEU A 57 6.16 8.62 -4.60
CA LEU A 57 5.72 8.16 -5.91
C LEU A 57 5.77 9.32 -6.90
N PRO A 58 5.97 9.05 -8.21
CA PRO A 58 5.89 10.09 -9.23
C PRO A 58 4.51 10.75 -9.24
N LYS A 59 4.47 12.00 -9.71
CA LYS A 59 3.22 12.69 -9.95
C LYS A 59 2.34 11.87 -10.91
N GLY A 60 1.06 11.76 -10.58
CA GLY A 60 0.12 10.99 -11.39
C GLY A 60 0.13 9.49 -11.15
N ALA A 61 0.88 9.01 -10.16
CA ALA A 61 0.82 7.60 -9.78
C ALA A 61 -0.60 7.22 -9.35
N PRO A 62 -1.04 5.98 -9.64
CA PRO A 62 -2.36 5.52 -9.23
C PRO A 62 -2.56 5.64 -7.74
N ARG A 63 -3.76 6.03 -7.34
CA ARG A 63 -4.13 6.15 -5.93
C ARG A 63 -4.17 4.77 -5.27
N VAL A 64 -3.62 4.70 -4.06
CA VAL A 64 -3.68 3.51 -3.22
C VAL A 64 -4.69 3.76 -2.10
N GLU A 65 -5.69 2.90 -2.00
CA GLU A 65 -6.70 3.00 -0.94
C GLU A 65 -6.12 2.64 0.43
N VAL A 66 -6.55 3.37 1.45
CA VAL A 66 -6.20 3.05 2.84
C VAL A 66 -6.66 1.64 3.18
N GLY A 67 -5.81 0.87 3.85
CA GLY A 67 -6.06 -0.52 4.18
C GLY A 67 -5.57 -1.54 3.16
N THR A 68 -5.10 -1.09 1.99
CA THR A 68 -4.50 -1.98 0.99
C THR A 68 -3.16 -2.51 1.48
N ASN A 69 -2.93 -3.80 1.35
CA ASN A 69 -1.61 -4.38 1.60
C ASN A 69 -0.70 -4.08 0.42
N VAL A 70 0.46 -3.53 0.72
CA VAL A 70 1.43 -3.10 -0.29
C VAL A 70 2.83 -3.55 0.11
N PHE A 71 3.72 -3.62 -0.87
CA PHE A 71 5.14 -3.81 -0.61
C PHE A 71 5.98 -3.05 -1.63
N VAL A 72 7.20 -2.72 -1.21
CA VAL A 72 8.21 -2.13 -2.07
C VAL A 72 9.27 -3.19 -2.35
N ALA A 73 9.58 -3.41 -3.61
CA ALA A 73 10.62 -4.33 -4.02
C ALA A 73 11.72 -3.60 -4.78
N ASP A 74 12.93 -4.16 -4.73
CA ASP A 74 14.09 -3.60 -5.43
C ASP A 74 14.09 -3.96 -6.93
N ASP A 75 13.26 -4.91 -7.35
CA ASP A 75 13.16 -5.35 -8.73
C ASP A 75 11.73 -5.19 -9.29
N GLU A 76 11.63 -5.14 -10.61
CA GLU A 76 10.34 -5.00 -11.30
C GLU A 76 9.45 -6.23 -11.20
N ALA A 77 10.03 -7.38 -10.91
CA ALA A 77 9.28 -8.63 -10.74
C ALA A 77 8.68 -8.81 -9.34
N GLY A 78 9.07 -7.95 -8.39
CA GLY A 78 8.57 -8.03 -7.00
C GLY A 78 9.19 -9.16 -6.19
N GLY A 79 10.30 -9.76 -6.66
CA GLY A 79 10.93 -10.90 -6.00
C GLY A 79 11.80 -10.55 -4.80
N SER A 80 12.29 -9.31 -4.74
CA SER A 80 13.19 -8.85 -3.67
C SER A 80 12.49 -7.79 -2.82
N VAL A 81 11.64 -8.23 -1.90
CA VAL A 81 10.83 -7.34 -1.06
C VAL A 81 11.71 -6.59 -0.06
N ARG A 82 11.67 -5.27 -0.13
CA ARG A 82 12.39 -4.37 0.78
C ARG A 82 11.59 -4.05 2.03
N VAL A 83 10.33 -3.71 1.87
CA VAL A 83 9.41 -3.38 2.96
C VAL A 83 8.00 -3.73 2.55
N LYS A 84 7.19 -4.16 3.51
CA LYS A 84 5.76 -4.43 3.30
C LYS A 84 4.94 -3.88 4.45
N GLY A 85 3.71 -3.54 4.18
CA GLY A 85 2.80 -3.04 5.19
C GLY A 85 1.42 -2.75 4.62
N THR A 86 0.60 -2.15 5.45
CA THR A 86 -0.74 -1.70 5.07
C THR A 86 -0.74 -0.21 4.83
N ALA A 87 -1.37 0.25 3.76
CA ALA A 87 -1.48 1.67 3.46
C ALA A 87 -2.25 2.40 4.57
N LEU A 88 -1.58 3.35 5.23
CA LEU A 88 -2.16 4.16 6.31
C LEU A 88 -2.73 5.48 5.79
N LYS A 89 -2.06 6.09 4.82
CA LYS A 89 -2.45 7.37 4.24
C LYS A 89 -1.85 7.51 2.85
N PHE A 90 -2.60 8.10 1.93
CA PHE A 90 -2.15 8.46 0.59
C PHE A 90 -2.42 9.94 0.34
N ASP A 91 -1.43 10.65 -0.18
CA ASP A 91 -1.54 12.07 -0.52
C ASP A 91 -0.99 12.32 -1.92
N ALA A 92 -1.85 12.78 -2.82
CA ALA A 92 -1.48 13.17 -4.17
C ALA A 92 -1.04 14.64 -4.18
N GLY A 93 0.27 14.86 -4.08
CA GLY A 93 0.83 16.19 -4.11
C GLY A 93 0.99 16.77 -5.52
N GLN A 94 1.41 18.04 -5.61
CA GLN A 94 1.60 18.71 -6.89
C GLN A 94 2.83 18.21 -7.66
N LEU A 95 3.90 17.84 -6.94
CA LEU A 95 5.15 17.41 -7.54
C LEU A 95 5.31 15.88 -7.49
N HIS A 96 4.80 15.26 -6.47
CA HIS A 96 4.85 13.81 -6.26
C HIS A 96 3.75 13.37 -5.29
N SER A 97 3.44 12.10 -5.33
CA SER A 97 2.50 11.49 -4.38
C SER A 97 3.26 10.83 -3.23
N ARG A 98 2.60 10.69 -2.09
CA ARG A 98 3.16 10.08 -0.89
C ARG A 98 2.23 9.02 -0.34
N LEU A 99 2.83 7.91 0.08
CA LEU A 99 2.12 6.81 0.72
C LEU A 99 2.81 6.46 2.04
N TRP A 100 2.06 6.45 3.12
CA TRP A 100 2.56 6.03 4.44
C TRP A 100 2.13 4.60 4.73
N LEU A 101 3.08 3.79 5.14
CA LEU A 101 2.87 2.38 5.52
C LEU A 101 2.96 2.16 7.02
#